data_35aec589261ba0cef3aa9af7b095acb7
#
_entry.id   35aec589261ba0cef3aa9af7b095acb7
#
_cell.length_a   1.000
_cell.length_b   1.000
_cell.length_c   1.000
_cell.angle_alpha   90.00
_cell.angle_beta   90.00
_cell.angle_gamma   90.00
#
_symmetry.space_group_name_H-M   'P 1'
#
loop_
_entity.id
_entity.type
_entity.pdbx_description
1 polymer ?
#
loop_
_entity_poly.entity_id
_entity_poly.type
_entity_poly.pdbx_seq_one_letter_code
_entity_poly.pdbx_strand_id
1 'polypeptide(L)'
;MSTLDDWTAAVVAELGIADLVDGRTRDLVLDMTKDVAHGVARPAAPLTAYLMGLAAGRAGSADDATGYAARISRMALAWENPEQPGTGAAEDRAARRERRASPEG
;
A
#
# COMPACT_ATOMS: atom_id res chain seq x y z
N MET A 1 -5.11 -17.63 17.55
CA MET A 1 -4.17 -16.73 16.86
C MET A 1 -4.06 -17.12 15.43
N SER A 2 -3.95 -16.17 14.58
CA SER A 2 -3.85 -16.46 13.16
C SER A 2 -2.40 -16.58 12.75
N THR A 3 -2.16 -17.23 11.62
CA THR A 3 -0.83 -17.29 11.04
C THR A 3 -0.27 -15.89 10.79
N LEU A 4 -1.14 -14.98 10.38
CA LEU A 4 -0.72 -13.60 10.15
C LEU A 4 -0.24 -12.95 11.44
N ASP A 5 -0.96 -13.16 12.52
CA ASP A 5 -0.56 -12.58 13.80
C ASP A 5 0.77 -13.15 14.27
N ASP A 6 0.93 -14.45 14.14
CA ASP A 6 2.16 -15.10 14.56
C ASP A 6 3.35 -14.64 13.72
N TRP A 7 3.16 -14.55 12.42
CA TRP A 7 4.22 -14.09 11.53
C TRP A 7 4.58 -12.63 11.82
N THR A 8 3.56 -11.79 12.01
CA THR A 8 3.80 -10.38 12.29
C THR A 8 4.60 -10.22 13.57
N ALA A 9 4.25 -10.99 14.61
CA ALA A 9 4.99 -10.92 15.85
C ALA A 9 6.45 -11.34 15.66
N ALA A 10 6.68 -12.36 14.85
CA ALA A 10 8.03 -12.82 14.61
C ALA A 10 8.86 -11.77 13.86
N VAL A 11 8.26 -11.12 12.88
CA VAL A 11 8.96 -10.09 12.12
C VAL A 11 9.25 -8.88 13.00
N VAL A 12 8.28 -8.48 13.79
CA VAL A 12 8.45 -7.34 14.70
C VAL A 12 9.60 -7.61 15.66
N ALA A 13 9.66 -8.83 16.18
CA ALA A 13 10.75 -9.21 17.08
C ALA A 13 12.09 -9.21 16.36
N GLU A 14 12.10 -9.76 15.15
CA GLU A 14 13.35 -9.83 14.37
C GLU A 14 13.90 -8.43 14.09
N LEU A 15 13.01 -7.48 13.81
CA LEU A 15 13.43 -6.13 13.47
C LEU A 15 13.57 -5.22 14.69
N GLY A 16 13.17 -5.69 15.86
CA GLY A 16 13.30 -4.91 17.08
C GLY A 16 12.43 -3.67 17.13
N ILE A 17 11.24 -3.74 16.54
CA ILE A 17 10.37 -2.57 16.42
C ILE A 17 9.06 -2.72 17.16
N ALA A 18 9.03 -3.56 18.20
CA ALA A 18 7.78 -3.80 18.92
C ALA A 18 7.17 -2.51 19.47
N ASP A 19 8.00 -1.55 19.84
CA ASP A 19 7.52 -0.29 20.39
C ASP A 19 6.97 0.65 19.32
N LEU A 20 7.10 0.31 18.05
CA LEU A 20 6.66 1.16 16.96
C LEU A 20 5.38 0.68 16.29
N VAL A 21 4.88 -0.49 16.66
CA VAL A 21 3.77 -1.12 15.97
C VAL A 21 2.58 -1.23 16.90
N ASP A 22 1.41 -0.83 16.42
CA ASP A 22 0.18 -1.05 17.16
C ASP A 22 -0.87 -1.68 16.26
N GLY A 23 -1.93 -2.21 16.88
CA GLY A 23 -2.94 -2.95 16.14
C GLY A 23 -3.73 -2.10 15.17
N ARG A 24 -3.95 -0.85 15.53
CA ARG A 24 -4.71 0.05 14.66
C ARG A 24 -3.93 0.34 13.38
N THR A 25 -2.65 0.62 13.51
CA THR A 25 -1.81 0.88 12.35
C THR A 25 -1.75 -0.35 11.47
N ARG A 26 -1.62 -1.53 12.08
CA ARG A 26 -1.59 -2.76 11.31
C ARG A 26 -2.84 -2.93 10.47
N ASP A 27 -4.01 -2.70 11.09
CA ASP A 27 -5.26 -2.86 10.37
C ASP A 27 -5.39 -1.88 9.22
N LEU A 28 -4.96 -0.64 9.45
CA LEU A 28 -5.01 0.36 8.39
C LEU A 28 -4.06 0.05 7.24
N VAL A 29 -2.90 -0.52 7.55
CA VAL A 29 -1.98 -0.94 6.51
C VAL A 29 -2.58 -2.08 5.69
N LEU A 30 -3.21 -3.04 6.35
CA LEU A 30 -3.84 -4.14 5.63
C LEU A 30 -4.97 -3.64 4.72
N ASP A 31 -5.78 -2.71 5.21
CA ASP A 31 -6.84 -2.12 4.40
C ASP A 31 -6.26 -1.36 3.22
N MET A 32 -5.21 -0.58 3.47
CA MET A 32 -4.56 0.17 2.41
C MET A 32 -4.01 -0.74 1.33
N THR A 33 -3.32 -1.82 1.72
CA THR A 33 -2.75 -2.72 0.73
C THR A 33 -3.83 -3.43 -0.07
N LYS A 34 -4.95 -3.73 0.57
CA LYS A 34 -6.07 -4.31 -0.15
C LYS A 34 -6.61 -3.33 -1.19
N ASP A 35 -6.77 -2.07 -0.82
CA ASP A 35 -7.25 -1.06 -1.74
C ASP A 35 -6.29 -0.87 -2.91
N VAL A 36 -4.98 -0.88 -2.63
CA VAL A 36 -3.98 -0.73 -3.68
C VAL A 36 -3.99 -1.94 -4.59
N ALA A 37 -4.08 -3.14 -4.03
CA ALA A 37 -4.07 -4.36 -4.84
C ALA A 37 -5.27 -4.40 -5.78
N HIS A 38 -6.42 -3.96 -5.31
CA HIS A 38 -7.64 -4.00 -6.11
C HIS A 38 -7.79 -2.78 -7.00
N GLY A 39 -7.39 -1.62 -6.54
CA GLY A 39 -7.58 -0.39 -7.30
C GLY A 39 -6.47 -0.07 -8.27
N VAL A 40 -5.28 -0.56 -8.02
CA VAL A 40 -4.13 -0.26 -8.87
C VAL A 40 -3.58 -1.52 -9.51
N ALA A 41 -2.94 -2.38 -8.72
CA ALA A 41 -2.40 -3.64 -9.22
C ALA A 41 -1.88 -4.42 -8.02
N ARG A 42 -1.95 -5.74 -8.09
CA ARG A 42 -1.47 -6.56 -6.99
C ARG A 42 -0.02 -6.28 -6.59
N PRO A 43 0.91 -6.24 -7.54
CA PRO A 43 2.30 -6.00 -7.14
C PRO A 43 2.53 -4.62 -6.54
N ALA A 44 1.63 -3.69 -6.76
CA ALA A 44 1.77 -2.37 -6.17
C ALA A 44 1.55 -2.38 -4.67
N ALA A 45 0.82 -3.37 -4.15
CA ALA A 45 0.49 -3.38 -2.73
C ALA A 45 1.72 -3.49 -1.84
N PRO A 46 2.59 -4.50 -2.02
CA PRO A 46 3.78 -4.56 -1.17
C PRO A 46 4.74 -3.40 -1.39
N LEU A 47 4.85 -2.94 -2.62
CA LEU A 47 5.73 -1.80 -2.88
C LEU A 47 5.21 -0.55 -2.20
N THR A 48 3.91 -0.31 -2.27
CA THR A 48 3.31 0.84 -1.62
C THR A 48 3.49 0.77 -0.10
N ALA A 49 3.32 -0.42 0.47
CA ALA A 49 3.52 -0.58 1.91
C ALA A 49 4.94 -0.23 2.32
N TYR A 50 5.92 -0.65 1.52
CA TYR A 50 7.30 -0.30 1.80
C TYR A 50 7.53 1.21 1.72
N LEU A 51 6.99 1.85 0.69
CA LEU A 51 7.14 3.29 0.53
C LEU A 51 6.48 4.04 1.67
N MET A 52 5.30 3.60 2.09
CA MET A 52 4.63 4.22 3.21
C MET A 52 5.46 4.05 4.49
N GLY A 53 6.07 2.87 4.65
CA GLY A 53 6.93 2.64 5.79
C GLY A 53 8.13 3.58 5.82
N LEU A 54 8.71 3.86 4.66
CA LEU A 54 9.80 4.81 4.58
C LEU A 54 9.35 6.21 5.03
N ALA A 55 8.19 6.62 4.55
CA ALA A 55 7.67 7.94 4.90
C ALA A 55 7.35 8.03 6.38
N ALA A 56 6.71 7.01 6.93
CA ALA A 56 6.37 7.00 8.34
C ALA A 56 7.62 6.96 9.22
N GLY A 57 8.62 6.19 8.79
CA GLY A 57 9.88 6.12 9.52
C GLY A 57 10.59 7.45 9.56
N ARG A 58 10.56 8.16 8.43
CA ARG A 58 11.19 9.47 8.39
C ARG A 58 10.45 10.46 9.28
N ALA A 59 9.14 10.37 9.33
CA ALA A 59 8.34 11.26 10.17
C ALA A 59 8.49 10.95 11.64
N GLY A 60 8.71 9.68 11.97
CA GLY A 60 9.00 9.29 13.35
C GLY A 60 7.78 9.15 14.24
N SER A 61 6.58 9.03 13.68
CA SER A 61 5.37 8.93 14.47
C SER A 61 4.41 7.91 13.89
N ALA A 62 3.82 7.09 14.75
CA ALA A 62 2.82 6.12 14.33
C ALA A 62 1.57 6.81 13.80
N ASP A 63 1.25 7.98 14.33
CA ASP A 63 0.10 8.74 13.84
C ASP A 63 0.29 9.12 12.38
N ASP A 64 1.53 9.40 11.98
CA ASP A 64 1.80 9.70 10.59
C ASP A 64 1.55 8.49 9.70
N ALA A 65 1.85 7.30 10.19
CA ALA A 65 1.60 6.09 9.43
C ALA A 65 0.11 5.91 9.13
N THR A 66 -0.76 6.15 10.12
CA THR A 66 -2.19 6.03 9.88
C THR A 66 -2.68 7.07 8.89
N GLY A 67 -2.15 8.27 8.98
CA GLY A 67 -2.52 9.33 8.03
C GLY A 67 -2.09 8.99 6.62
N TYR A 68 -0.87 8.47 6.46
CA TYR A 68 -0.39 8.06 5.15
C TYR A 68 -1.25 6.93 4.59
N ALA A 69 -1.59 5.95 5.41
CA ALA A 69 -2.40 4.83 4.94
C ALA A 69 -3.75 5.31 4.42
N ALA A 70 -4.39 6.21 5.15
CA ALA A 70 -5.68 6.74 4.74
C ALA A 70 -5.58 7.50 3.42
N ARG A 71 -4.53 8.29 3.26
CA ARG A 71 -4.34 9.05 2.02
C ARG A 71 -4.08 8.13 0.84
N ILE A 72 -3.29 7.09 1.04
CA ILE A 72 -2.98 6.16 -0.03
C ILE A 72 -4.22 5.37 -0.42
N SER A 73 -5.04 4.97 0.55
CA SER A 73 -6.28 4.28 0.23
C SER A 73 -7.17 5.15 -0.66
N ARG A 74 -7.30 6.42 -0.33
CA ARG A 74 -8.11 7.33 -1.15
C ARG A 74 -7.54 7.44 -2.56
N MET A 75 -6.22 7.52 -2.68
CA MET A 75 -5.60 7.54 -4.00
C MET A 75 -5.91 6.28 -4.79
N ALA A 76 -5.81 5.14 -4.12
CA ALA A 76 -6.03 3.86 -4.80
C ALA A 76 -7.47 3.72 -5.27
N LEU A 77 -8.40 4.15 -4.46
CA LEU A 77 -9.82 4.05 -4.81
C LEU A 77 -10.19 4.97 -5.96
N ALA A 78 -9.47 6.07 -6.10
CA ALA A 78 -9.72 7.02 -7.19
C ALA A 78 -8.87 6.72 -8.42
N TRP A 79 -8.00 5.75 -8.36
CA TRP A 79 -7.06 5.48 -9.44
C TRP A 79 -7.78 4.88 -10.64
N GLU A 80 -7.46 5.36 -11.83
CA GLU A 80 -7.98 4.77 -13.05
C GLU A 80 -7.12 3.58 -13.41
N ASN A 81 -7.63 2.41 -13.13
CA ASN A 81 -6.84 1.20 -13.23
C ASN A 81 -7.03 0.53 -14.58
N PRO A 82 -5.98 0.43 -15.39
CA PRO A 82 -6.07 -0.27 -16.67
C PRO A 82 -6.44 -1.74 -16.54
N GLU A 83 -6.22 -2.31 -15.37
CA GLU A 83 -6.48 -3.72 -15.15
C GLU A 83 -7.92 -4.00 -14.75
N GLN A 84 -8.73 -2.97 -14.58
CA GLN A 84 -10.08 -3.15 -14.07
C GLN A 84 -11.10 -2.68 -15.07
N PRO A 85 -11.84 -3.61 -15.65
CA PRO A 85 -12.94 -3.22 -16.56
C PRO A 85 -13.95 -2.39 -15.77
N GLY A 86 -14.56 -1.47 -16.43
CA GLY A 86 -15.59 -0.67 -15.79
C GLY A 86 -15.10 0.62 -15.22
N THR A 87 -13.79 0.81 -15.07
CA THR A 87 -13.28 2.12 -14.71
C THR A 87 -13.32 3.05 -15.90
N GLY A 88 -13.73 2.51 -17.04
CA GLY A 88 -13.81 3.29 -18.25
C GLY A 88 -12.45 3.40 -18.90
N ALA A 89 -12.43 3.69 -20.14
CA ALA A 89 -11.21 4.10 -20.81
C ALA A 89 -10.15 3.01 -20.86
N ALA A 90 -10.53 1.87 -21.45
CA ALA A 90 -9.55 0.84 -21.70
C ALA A 90 -8.42 1.37 -22.58
N GLU A 91 -8.76 2.24 -23.52
CA GLU A 91 -7.76 2.84 -24.38
C GLU A 91 -6.83 3.74 -23.60
N ASP A 92 -7.38 4.53 -22.72
CA ASP A 92 -6.55 5.35 -21.84
C ASP A 92 -5.61 4.51 -21.04
N ARG A 93 -6.09 3.40 -20.60
CA ARG A 93 -5.29 2.54 -19.78
C ARG A 93 -4.15 1.92 -20.55
N ALA A 94 -4.44 1.50 -21.77
CA ALA A 94 -3.39 0.97 -22.62
C ALA A 94 -2.34 2.03 -22.91
N ALA A 95 -2.77 3.24 -23.21
CA ALA A 95 -1.85 4.33 -23.47
C ALA A 95 -1.02 4.64 -22.21
N ARG A 96 -1.66 4.62 -21.07
CA ARG A 96 -0.96 4.89 -19.82
C ARG A 96 0.06 3.81 -19.52
N ARG A 97 -0.30 2.57 -19.79
CA ARG A 97 0.61 1.46 -19.60
C ARG A 97 1.82 1.58 -20.49
N GLU A 98 1.62 1.97 -21.73
CA GLU A 98 2.73 2.16 -22.65
C GLU A 98 3.65 3.26 -22.17
N ARG A 99 3.09 4.34 -21.67
CA ARG A 99 3.91 5.41 -21.14
C ARG A 99 4.71 4.95 -19.95
N ARG A 100 4.07 4.13 -19.10
CA ARG A 100 4.75 3.63 -17.92
C ARG A 100 5.88 2.68 -18.30
N ALA A 101 5.70 1.95 -19.37
CA ALA A 101 6.73 1.03 -19.80
C ALA A 101 7.88 1.71 -20.54
N SER A 102 7.74 2.99 -20.85
CA SER A 102 8.84 3.68 -21.52
C SER A 102 10.02 3.87 -20.58
N PRO A 103 11.18 4.20 -21.14
CA PRO A 103 12.39 4.25 -20.32
C PRO A 103 12.32 5.22 -19.15
N GLU A 104 11.58 6.27 -19.30
CA GLU A 104 11.49 7.22 -18.20
C GLU A 104 10.57 6.70 -17.11
N GLY A 105 9.79 5.71 -17.41
CA GLY A 105 8.79 5.21 -16.46
C GLY A 105 9.28 4.12 -15.57
#